data_b93c96d4afce243b78aac251f12e1d57
#
_entry.id   b93c96d4afce243b78aac251f12e1d57
#
_cell.length_a   1.000
_cell.length_b   1.000
_cell.length_c   1.000
_cell.angle_alpha   90.00
_cell.angle_beta   90.00
_cell.angle_gamma   90.00
#
_symmetry.space_group_name_H-M   'P 1'
#
loop_
_entity.id
_entity.type
_entity.pdbx_description
1 polymer ?
#
loop_
_entity_poly.entity_id
_entity_poly.type
_entity_poly.pdbx_seq_one_letter_code
_entity_poly.pdbx_strand_id
1 'polypeptide(L)'
;MQGQPAPYAAHIWVCVNERADGSKACGNGLGMTLKDLLKAGVAQRGWKGRVRVSHSGCMGLCARGPNVMIHPAGRWFSNVTPADVPAILDEVGTLL
;
A
#
# COMPACT_ATOMS: atom_id res chain seq x y z
N MET A 1 -22.64 12.59 13.31
CA MET A 1 -21.73 11.58 12.74
C MET A 1 -22.54 10.56 11.95
N GLN A 2 -22.04 10.16 10.79
CA GLN A 2 -22.69 9.16 9.96
C GLN A 2 -21.69 8.05 9.63
N GLY A 3 -22.10 6.80 9.83
CA GLY A 3 -21.32 5.64 9.44
C GLY A 3 -21.81 5.09 8.12
N GLN A 4 -20.88 4.63 7.27
CA GLN A 4 -21.20 4.01 5.98
C GLN A 4 -20.10 3.01 5.63
N PRO A 5 -20.37 2.04 4.76
CA PRO A 5 -19.30 1.17 4.24
C PRO A 5 -18.24 1.98 3.52
N ALA A 6 -16.98 1.54 3.60
CA ALA A 6 -15.92 2.18 2.85
C ALA A 6 -16.25 2.15 1.34
N PRO A 7 -16.06 3.27 0.62
CA PRO A 7 -16.53 3.38 -0.77
C PRO A 7 -15.66 2.64 -1.79
N TYR A 8 -14.53 2.06 -1.38
CA TYR A 8 -13.61 1.38 -2.29
C TYR A 8 -13.67 -0.13 -2.11
N ALA A 9 -13.63 -0.87 -3.23
CA ALA A 9 -13.57 -2.34 -3.18
C ALA A 9 -12.28 -2.81 -2.53
N ALA A 10 -11.18 -2.09 -2.74
CA ALA A 10 -9.92 -2.33 -2.05
C ALA A 10 -9.21 -1.00 -1.80
N HIS A 11 -8.55 -0.90 -0.66
CA HIS A 11 -7.74 0.26 -0.29
C HIS A 11 -6.34 -0.25 0.06
N ILE A 12 -5.35 0.18 -0.72
CA ILE A 12 -3.96 -0.21 -0.55
C ILE A 12 -3.27 0.88 0.26
N TRP A 13 -2.68 0.51 1.39
CA TRP A 13 -1.96 1.40 2.29
C TRP A 13 -0.48 1.11 2.22
N VAL A 14 0.34 2.12 1.96
CA VAL A 14 1.80 2.00 1.92
C VAL A 14 2.38 2.83 3.05
N CYS A 15 3.18 2.22 3.91
CA CYS A 15 3.89 2.93 4.95
C CYS A 15 5.03 3.73 4.35
N VAL A 16 5.04 5.04 4.60
CA VAL A 16 6.09 5.95 4.12
C VAL A 16 6.84 6.61 5.28
N ASN A 17 6.71 6.06 6.48
CA ASN A 17 7.35 6.64 7.66
C ASN A 17 8.86 6.60 7.53
N GLU A 18 9.52 7.70 7.85
CA GLU A 18 10.98 7.84 7.84
C GLU A 18 11.48 8.11 9.25
N ARG A 19 12.70 7.66 9.55
CA ARG A 19 13.34 7.88 10.83
C ARG A 19 14.58 8.73 10.67
N ALA A 20 14.64 9.82 11.43
CA ALA A 20 15.74 10.80 11.35
C ALA A 20 17.08 10.21 11.81
N ASP A 21 17.06 9.18 12.65
CA ASP A 21 18.27 8.53 13.16
C ASP A 21 18.88 7.49 12.20
N GLY A 22 18.28 7.31 11.02
CA GLY A 22 18.76 6.37 10.03
C GLY A 22 18.36 4.92 10.28
N SER A 23 17.58 4.62 11.34
CA SER A 23 17.07 3.28 11.54
C SER A 23 16.07 2.91 10.45
N LYS A 24 15.85 1.60 10.26
CA LYS A 24 14.98 1.10 9.19
C LYS A 24 13.55 1.60 9.39
N ALA A 25 13.01 2.22 8.35
CA ALA A 25 11.61 2.64 8.30
C ALA A 25 11.10 2.52 6.86
N CYS A 26 9.81 2.37 6.71
CA CYS A 26 9.19 2.08 5.40
C CYS A 26 9.41 3.20 4.37
N GLY A 27 9.51 4.45 4.83
CA GLY A 27 9.71 5.59 3.95
C GLY A 27 11.14 5.82 3.49
N ASN A 28 12.13 5.12 4.06
CA ASN A 28 13.55 5.33 3.76
C ASN A 28 13.89 4.77 2.37
N GLY A 29 13.59 5.53 1.33
CA GLY A 29 13.97 5.28 -0.04
C GLY A 29 12.96 4.53 -0.88
N LEU A 30 11.98 3.83 -0.32
CA LEU A 30 11.08 2.98 -1.11
C LEU A 30 9.59 3.26 -0.92
N GLY A 31 9.13 3.73 0.24
CA GLY A 31 7.71 3.87 0.52
C GLY A 31 6.97 4.70 -0.53
N MET A 32 7.45 5.89 -0.83
CA MET A 32 6.82 6.76 -1.83
C MET A 32 6.94 6.19 -3.23
N THR A 33 8.07 5.55 -3.56
CA THR A 33 8.25 4.90 -4.87
C THR A 33 7.21 3.79 -5.05
N LEU A 34 7.02 2.94 -4.04
CA LEU A 34 6.02 1.86 -4.07
C LEU A 34 4.61 2.43 -4.22
N LYS A 35 4.29 3.49 -3.49
CA LYS A 35 3.00 4.17 -3.61
C LYS A 35 2.75 4.62 -5.04
N ASP A 36 3.73 5.27 -5.66
CA ASP A 36 3.59 5.78 -7.02
C ASP A 36 3.43 4.66 -8.03
N LEU A 37 4.19 3.55 -7.88
CA LEU A 37 4.07 2.39 -8.75
C LEU A 37 2.71 1.71 -8.61
N LEU A 38 2.20 1.59 -7.39
CA LEU A 38 0.88 1.01 -7.15
C LEU A 38 -0.22 1.88 -7.73
N LYS A 39 -0.13 3.20 -7.59
CA LYS A 39 -1.09 4.13 -8.19
C LYS A 39 -1.09 4.02 -9.71
N ALA A 40 0.08 3.97 -10.32
CA ALA A 40 0.20 3.82 -11.77
C ALA A 40 -0.40 2.49 -12.23
N GLY A 41 -0.15 1.40 -11.50
CA GLY A 41 -0.71 0.09 -11.81
C GLY A 41 -2.23 0.05 -11.71
N VAL A 42 -2.80 0.69 -10.69
CA VAL A 42 -4.25 0.83 -10.54
C VAL A 42 -4.85 1.56 -11.74
N ALA A 43 -4.23 2.66 -12.16
CA ALA A 43 -4.70 3.42 -13.32
C ALA A 43 -4.60 2.62 -14.61
N GLN A 44 -3.49 1.89 -14.83
CA GLN A 44 -3.29 1.05 -16.01
C GLN A 44 -4.30 -0.08 -16.13
N ARG A 45 -4.75 -0.62 -14.99
CA ARG A 45 -5.73 -1.72 -14.94
C ARG A 45 -7.18 -1.22 -14.99
N GLY A 46 -7.40 0.10 -15.09
CA GLY A 46 -8.73 0.67 -15.16
C GLY A 46 -9.50 0.62 -13.85
N TRP A 47 -8.82 0.57 -12.71
CA TRP A 47 -9.43 0.44 -11.39
C TRP A 47 -9.64 1.77 -10.66
N LYS A 48 -9.41 2.89 -11.30
CA LYS A 48 -9.67 4.20 -10.68
C LYS A 48 -11.12 4.28 -10.22
N GLY A 49 -11.31 4.72 -8.98
CA GLY A 49 -12.63 4.79 -8.36
C GLY A 49 -13.05 3.53 -7.64
N ARG A 50 -12.45 2.37 -7.93
CA ARG A 50 -12.72 1.11 -7.23
C ARG A 50 -11.60 0.75 -6.24
N VAL A 51 -10.38 1.10 -6.57
CA VAL A 51 -9.19 0.83 -5.74
C VAL A 51 -8.52 2.16 -5.43
N ARG A 52 -8.27 2.38 -4.16
CA ARG A 52 -7.54 3.56 -3.68
C ARG A 52 -6.16 3.16 -3.20
N VAL A 53 -5.15 3.97 -3.52
CA VAL A 53 -3.80 3.84 -2.97
C VAL A 53 -3.51 5.06 -2.12
N SER A 54 -3.15 4.85 -0.86
CA SER A 54 -2.80 5.91 0.08
C SER A 54 -1.50 5.56 0.79
N HIS A 55 -0.81 6.58 1.26
CA HIS A 55 0.32 6.36 2.15
C HIS A 55 -0.12 6.56 3.61
N SER A 56 0.65 5.99 4.52
CA SER A 56 0.40 6.12 5.95
C SER A 56 1.70 6.43 6.69
N GLY A 57 1.60 6.87 7.93
CA GLY A 57 2.71 6.84 8.86
C GLY A 57 3.05 5.41 9.27
N CYS A 58 3.80 5.26 10.35
CA CYS A 58 4.22 3.95 10.84
C CYS A 58 3.01 3.05 11.14
N MET A 59 3.00 1.84 10.56
CA MET A 59 1.98 0.82 10.81
C MET A 59 2.42 -0.22 11.84
N GLY A 60 3.52 0.02 12.54
CA GLY A 60 3.98 -0.81 13.65
C GLY A 60 4.99 -1.90 13.30
N LEU A 61 5.27 -2.16 12.05
CA LEU A 61 6.21 -3.20 11.61
C LEU A 61 7.38 -2.64 10.80
N CYS A 62 7.97 -1.52 11.25
CA CYS A 62 9.05 -0.84 10.51
C CYS A 62 10.25 -1.75 10.25
N ALA A 63 10.57 -2.68 11.17
CA ALA A 63 11.68 -3.61 10.98
C ALA A 63 11.45 -4.58 9.81
N ARG A 64 10.20 -4.73 9.36
CA ARG A 64 9.83 -5.57 8.22
C ARG A 64 9.51 -4.74 6.97
N GLY A 65 9.77 -3.43 7.03
CA GLY A 65 9.45 -2.54 5.91
C GLY A 65 10.28 -2.80 4.67
N PRO A 66 9.83 -2.29 3.53
CA PRO A 66 8.58 -1.57 3.34
C PRO A 66 7.35 -2.46 3.52
N ASN A 67 6.29 -1.90 4.13
CA ASN A 67 5.05 -2.63 4.38
C ASN A 67 3.92 -2.09 3.51
N VAL A 68 3.09 -3.00 3.03
CA VAL A 68 1.87 -2.69 2.27
C VAL A 68 0.72 -3.49 2.85
N MET A 69 -0.41 -2.82 3.11
CA MET A 69 -1.60 -3.48 3.63
C MET A 69 -2.78 -3.23 2.68
N ILE A 70 -3.63 -4.25 2.53
CA ILE A 70 -4.84 -4.16 1.72
C ILE A 70 -6.05 -4.32 2.64
N HIS A 71 -6.93 -3.34 2.62
CA HIS A 71 -8.20 -3.35 3.34
C HIS A 71 -9.35 -3.42 2.30
N PRO A 72 -10.44 -4.11 2.55
CA PRO A 72 -10.85 -4.81 3.78
C PRO A 72 -10.35 -6.25 3.90
N ALA A 73 -9.59 -6.75 2.94
CA ALA A 73 -9.14 -8.15 2.94
C ALA A 73 -8.23 -8.49 4.12
N GLY A 74 -7.56 -7.48 4.72
CA GLY A 74 -6.64 -7.71 5.83
C GLY A 74 -5.32 -8.35 5.41
N ARG A 75 -4.90 -8.19 4.16
CA ARG A 75 -3.62 -8.71 3.68
C ARG A 75 -2.49 -7.77 4.03
N TRP A 76 -1.36 -8.33 4.45
CA TRP A 76 -0.18 -7.58 4.83
C TRP A 76 1.04 -8.14 4.10
N PHE A 77 1.80 -7.26 3.43
CA PHE A 77 3.03 -7.60 2.73
C PHE A 77 4.19 -6.88 3.40
N SER A 78 5.25 -7.61 3.71
CA SER A 78 6.48 -7.06 4.30
C SER A 78 7.65 -7.21 3.34
N ASN A 79 8.69 -6.40 3.53
CA ASN A 79 9.89 -6.39 2.69
C ASN A 79 9.56 -6.24 1.20
N VAL A 80 8.58 -5.38 0.90
CA VAL A 80 8.10 -5.18 -0.46
C VAL A 80 9.14 -4.45 -1.29
N THR A 81 9.35 -4.91 -2.52
CA THR A 81 10.23 -4.28 -3.49
C THR A 81 9.42 -3.84 -4.72
N PRO A 82 9.96 -2.94 -5.57
CA PRO A 82 9.27 -2.57 -6.81
C PRO A 82 8.91 -3.76 -7.69
N ALA A 83 9.72 -4.83 -7.68
CA ALA A 83 9.44 -6.05 -8.44
C ALA A 83 8.20 -6.79 -7.96
N ASP A 84 7.77 -6.56 -6.71
CA ASP A 84 6.60 -7.21 -6.12
C ASP A 84 5.28 -6.53 -6.51
N VAL A 85 5.33 -5.31 -7.05
CA VAL A 85 4.13 -4.53 -7.34
C VAL A 85 3.14 -5.26 -8.25
N PRO A 86 3.55 -5.89 -9.37
CA PRO A 86 2.60 -6.63 -10.20
C PRO A 86 1.91 -7.76 -9.44
N ALA A 87 2.62 -8.48 -8.59
CA ALA A 87 2.05 -9.58 -7.80
C ALA A 87 1.01 -9.07 -6.80
N ILE A 88 1.28 -7.93 -6.15
CA ILE A 88 0.33 -7.30 -5.23
C ILE A 88 -0.93 -6.89 -5.98
N LEU A 89 -0.78 -6.28 -7.16
CA LEU A 89 -1.93 -5.87 -7.98
C LEU A 89 -2.73 -7.08 -8.48
N ASP A 90 -2.06 -8.17 -8.83
CA ASP A 90 -2.75 -9.41 -9.21
C ASP A 90 -3.62 -9.94 -8.06
N GLU A 91 -3.09 -9.92 -6.83
CA GLU A 91 -3.87 -10.34 -5.67
C GLU A 91 -5.05 -9.39 -5.41
N VAL A 92 -4.85 -8.09 -5.56
CA VAL A 92 -5.96 -7.11 -5.46
C VAL A 92 -7.04 -7.41 -6.47
N GLY A 93 -6.68 -7.78 -7.70
CA GLY A 93 -7.62 -8.14 -8.74
C GLY A 93 -8.54 -9.29 -8.34
N THR A 94 -8.08 -10.22 -7.52
CA THR A 94 -8.91 -11.33 -7.03
C THR A 94 -9.97 -10.88 -6.01
N LEU A 95 -9.84 -9.67 -5.46
CA LEU A 95 -10.77 -9.09 -4.49
C LEU A 95 -11.87 -8.27 -5.15
N LEU A 96 -11.76 -8.02 -6.43
CA LEU A 96 -12.73 -7.22 -7.19
C LEU A 96 -13.77 -8.13 -7.90
#